data_a74699d21de96f3990935e645c80dfa2
#
_entry.id   a74699d21de96f3990935e645c80dfa2
#
_cell.length_a   1.000
_cell.length_b   1.000
_cell.length_c   1.000
_cell.angle_alpha   90.00
_cell.angle_beta   90.00
_cell.angle_gamma   90.00
#
_symmetry.space_group_name_H-M   'P 1'
#
loop_
_entity.id
_entity.type
_entity.pdbx_description
1 polymer ?
#
loop_
_entity_poly.entity_id
_entity_poly.type
_entity_poly.pdbx_seq_one_letter_code
_entity_poly.pdbx_strand_id
1 'polypeptide(L)'
;QAVLPLRGKILNTYVNGKSNGEDQSTKALSKMMSSNEIVTLINALGTGSKDFNIENLRYDKIIIMTDADVDGSHIRTLLLTFFNNHPFNQLIENGHIYLAQPPLFKVTKSNKSVYIKDEKKLEEFIFNAASKKVKKGSSEYNKFMQEQREKLSIQRFKGLGEMNPEELWETTLNPENRTMLKVQYTK
;
A
#
# COMPACT_ATOMS: atom_id res chain seq x y z
N GLN A 1 -12.17 -12.93 2.21
CA GLN A 1 -11.38 -11.82 1.67
C GLN A 1 -11.85 -11.52 0.25
N ALA A 2 -12.12 -10.25 -0.04
CA ALA A 2 -12.55 -9.78 -1.36
C ALA A 2 -11.48 -8.87 -1.97
N VAL A 3 -11.44 -8.78 -3.30
CA VAL A 3 -10.54 -7.89 -4.03
C VAL A 3 -11.38 -7.02 -4.96
N LEU A 4 -11.23 -5.70 -4.84
CA LEU A 4 -11.84 -4.73 -5.73
C LEU A 4 -10.76 -4.12 -6.64
N PRO A 5 -10.71 -4.48 -7.92
CA PRO A 5 -9.81 -3.83 -8.86
C PRO A 5 -10.36 -2.45 -9.22
N LEU A 6 -9.57 -1.41 -9.02
CA LEU A 6 -9.87 -0.07 -9.48
C LEU A 6 -9.26 0.11 -10.88
N ARG A 7 -10.13 0.36 -11.87
CA ARG A 7 -9.74 0.55 -13.26
C ARG A 7 -9.99 1.99 -13.68
N GLY A 8 -9.01 2.58 -14.34
CA GLY A 8 -9.11 3.96 -14.82
C GLY A 8 -8.58 5.00 -13.83
N LYS A 9 -8.86 6.27 -14.12
CA LYS A 9 -8.39 7.38 -13.32
C LYS A 9 -9.24 7.55 -12.07
N ILE A 10 -8.59 7.60 -10.90
CA ILE A 10 -9.24 7.98 -9.65
C ILE A 10 -9.45 9.49 -9.65
N LEU A 11 -10.68 9.92 -9.40
CA LEU A 11 -11.01 11.32 -9.29
C LEU A 11 -10.38 11.93 -8.03
N ASN A 12 -9.75 13.09 -8.17
CA ASN A 12 -9.33 13.87 -7.01
C ASN A 12 -10.55 14.48 -6.31
N THR A 13 -10.87 13.97 -5.13
CA THR A 13 -12.03 14.39 -4.33
C THR A 13 -11.70 15.50 -3.33
N TYR A 14 -10.48 16.04 -3.38
CA TYR A 14 -10.09 17.18 -2.56
C TYR A 14 -10.94 18.41 -2.85
N VAL A 15 -11.47 19.02 -1.82
CA VAL A 15 -12.25 20.25 -1.88
C VAL A 15 -11.51 21.34 -1.11
N ASN A 16 -11.04 22.35 -1.83
CA ASN A 16 -10.40 23.51 -1.27
C ASN A 16 -11.48 24.52 -0.83
N GLY A 17 -11.52 24.90 0.43
CA GLY A 17 -12.42 25.98 0.84
C GLY A 17 -12.45 26.23 2.34
N LYS A 18 -12.42 27.53 2.67
CA LYS A 18 -12.71 28.10 3.99
C LYS A 18 -14.21 28.44 4.08
N SER A 19 -15.10 27.50 3.87
CA SER A 19 -16.54 27.73 4.05
C SER A 19 -17.10 26.77 5.09
N ASN A 20 -18.12 27.20 5.79
CA ASN A 20 -18.75 26.49 6.89
C ASN A 20 -19.08 25.04 6.55
N GLY A 21 -18.79 24.12 7.48
CA GLY A 21 -18.64 22.68 7.29
C GLY A 21 -19.68 21.92 6.45
N GLU A 22 -20.95 22.35 6.40
CA GLU A 22 -22.01 21.66 5.67
C GLU A 22 -21.89 21.83 4.14
N ASP A 23 -21.50 23.01 3.66
CA ASP A 23 -21.37 23.30 2.23
C ASP A 23 -20.21 22.56 1.57
N GLN A 24 -19.12 22.34 2.31
CA GLN A 24 -17.95 21.59 1.82
C GLN A 24 -18.23 20.10 1.72
N SER A 25 -18.91 19.56 2.72
CA SER A 25 -19.33 18.16 2.76
C SER A 25 -20.23 17.80 1.57
N THR A 26 -21.19 18.67 1.25
CA THR A 26 -22.11 18.46 0.13
C THR A 26 -21.41 18.55 -1.22
N LYS A 27 -20.50 19.49 -1.40
CA LYS A 27 -19.70 19.62 -2.65
C LYS A 27 -18.75 18.45 -2.85
N ALA A 28 -18.08 18.02 -1.78
CA ALA A 28 -17.20 16.86 -1.80
C ALA A 28 -18.00 15.60 -2.17
N LEU A 29 -19.14 15.39 -1.55
CA LEU A 29 -20.00 14.23 -1.80
C LEU A 29 -20.54 14.23 -3.23
N SER A 30 -20.99 15.38 -3.74
CA SER A 30 -21.44 15.52 -5.14
C SER A 30 -20.32 15.18 -6.12
N LYS A 31 -19.10 15.63 -5.86
CA LYS A 31 -17.93 15.32 -6.67
C LYS A 31 -17.56 13.84 -6.63
N MET A 32 -17.65 13.21 -5.45
CA MET A 32 -17.42 11.76 -5.30
C MET A 32 -18.41 10.95 -6.13
N MET A 33 -19.70 11.31 -6.07
CA MET A 33 -20.79 10.60 -6.77
C MET A 33 -20.75 10.77 -8.28
N SER A 34 -19.92 11.68 -8.81
CA SER A 34 -19.70 11.82 -10.26
C SER A 34 -18.69 10.81 -10.83
N SER A 35 -17.99 10.07 -10.00
CA SER A 35 -17.00 9.07 -10.40
C SER A 35 -17.53 7.66 -10.21
N ASN A 36 -17.61 6.90 -11.28
CA ASN A 36 -18.06 5.50 -11.23
C ASN A 36 -17.16 4.63 -10.34
N GLU A 37 -15.84 4.88 -10.35
CA GLU A 37 -14.87 4.15 -9.50
C GLU A 37 -15.14 4.40 -8.01
N ILE A 38 -15.39 5.64 -7.64
CA ILE A 38 -15.71 6.01 -6.25
C ILE A 38 -17.08 5.47 -5.84
N VAL A 39 -18.09 5.54 -6.71
CA VAL A 39 -19.42 4.97 -6.44
C VAL A 39 -19.33 3.46 -6.25
N THR A 40 -18.56 2.76 -7.06
CA THR A 40 -18.32 1.32 -6.91
C THR A 40 -17.66 1.00 -5.57
N LEU A 41 -16.67 1.78 -5.17
CA LEU A 41 -16.00 1.65 -3.88
C LEU A 41 -16.99 1.85 -2.72
N ILE A 42 -17.79 2.92 -2.76
CA ILE A 42 -18.80 3.20 -1.72
C ILE A 42 -19.81 2.05 -1.61
N ASN A 43 -20.30 1.55 -2.73
CA ASN A 43 -21.22 0.41 -2.75
C ASN A 43 -20.57 -0.86 -2.18
N ALA A 44 -19.31 -1.11 -2.46
CA ALA A 44 -18.57 -2.24 -1.92
C ALA A 44 -18.41 -2.16 -0.40
N LEU A 45 -18.22 -0.96 0.16
CA LEU A 45 -18.08 -0.75 1.60
C LEU A 45 -19.36 -1.06 2.37
N GLY A 46 -20.52 -0.77 1.78
CA GLY A 46 -21.84 -1.03 2.38
C GLY A 46 -22.30 0.01 3.41
N THR A 47 -21.51 1.03 3.69
CA THR A 47 -21.83 2.07 4.70
C THR A 47 -22.85 3.10 4.25
N GLY A 48 -23.09 3.21 2.93
CA GLY A 48 -23.78 4.35 2.35
C GLY A 48 -22.91 5.60 2.27
N SER A 49 -23.46 6.68 1.81
CA SER A 49 -22.79 7.98 1.68
C SER A 49 -23.53 9.10 2.41
N LYS A 50 -24.74 9.44 1.99
CA LYS A 50 -25.59 10.45 2.68
C LYS A 50 -26.08 9.95 4.04
N ASP A 51 -26.53 8.71 4.08
CA ASP A 51 -26.97 8.02 5.29
C ASP A 51 -25.86 7.08 5.79
N PHE A 52 -24.64 7.63 5.93
CA PHE A 52 -23.50 6.87 6.34
C PHE A 52 -23.69 6.24 7.71
N ASN A 53 -23.56 4.91 7.79
CA ASN A 53 -23.53 4.18 9.03
C ASN A 53 -22.38 3.19 9.05
N ILE A 54 -21.41 3.42 9.93
CA ILE A 54 -20.22 2.59 10.06
C ILE A 54 -20.54 1.15 10.50
N GLU A 55 -21.64 0.94 11.20
CA GLU A 55 -22.08 -0.41 11.61
C GLU A 55 -22.45 -1.30 10.43
N ASN A 56 -22.80 -0.70 9.29
CA ASN A 56 -23.08 -1.41 8.05
C ASN A 56 -21.82 -1.74 7.24
N LEU A 57 -20.64 -1.39 7.72
CA LEU A 57 -19.38 -1.69 7.05
C LEU A 57 -19.23 -3.21 6.89
N ARG A 58 -18.99 -3.64 5.66
CA ARG A 58 -18.91 -5.06 5.29
C ARG A 58 -17.56 -5.71 5.56
N TYR A 59 -16.54 -4.91 5.79
CA TYR A 59 -15.14 -5.37 5.94
C TYR A 59 -14.48 -4.72 7.14
N ASP A 60 -13.83 -5.52 7.97
CA ASP A 60 -13.06 -5.04 9.12
C ASP A 60 -11.80 -4.27 8.69
N LYS A 61 -11.14 -4.74 7.64
CA LYS A 61 -9.94 -4.10 7.09
C LYS A 61 -10.12 -3.77 5.62
N ILE A 62 -9.86 -2.52 5.29
CA ILE A 62 -9.82 -2.01 3.92
C ILE A 62 -8.36 -1.74 3.60
N ILE A 63 -7.80 -2.55 2.70
CA ILE A 63 -6.37 -2.54 2.41
C ILE A 63 -6.15 -1.94 1.03
N ILE A 64 -5.51 -0.79 0.99
CA ILE A 64 -5.12 -0.13 -0.26
C ILE A 64 -3.83 -0.78 -0.74
N MET A 65 -3.85 -1.28 -1.97
CA MET A 65 -2.73 -1.94 -2.60
C MET A 65 -2.41 -1.26 -3.94
N THR A 66 -1.24 -0.65 -4.03
CA THR A 66 -0.77 0.09 -5.20
C THR A 66 0.66 -0.31 -5.55
N ASP A 67 1.05 -0.07 -6.80
CA ASP A 67 2.43 -0.25 -7.22
C ASP A 67 3.40 0.64 -6.42
N ALA A 68 4.65 0.21 -6.31
CA ALA A 68 5.69 0.93 -5.58
C ALA A 68 6.36 2.05 -6.40
N ASP A 69 5.74 2.49 -7.48
CA ASP A 69 6.21 3.57 -8.33
C ASP A 69 5.52 4.92 -8.02
N VAL A 70 5.86 5.95 -8.79
CA VAL A 70 5.29 7.30 -8.63
C VAL A 70 3.80 7.31 -8.91
N ASP A 71 3.34 6.58 -9.92
CA ASP A 71 1.92 6.50 -10.29
C ASP A 71 1.10 5.79 -9.21
N GLY A 72 1.62 4.71 -8.64
CA GLY A 72 1.02 4.03 -7.50
C GLY A 72 0.95 4.93 -6.25
N SER A 73 1.97 5.73 -6.01
CA SER A 73 1.97 6.73 -4.93
C SER A 73 0.90 7.80 -5.13
N HIS A 74 0.70 8.27 -6.36
CA HIS A 74 -0.34 9.23 -6.70
C HIS A 74 -1.74 8.63 -6.50
N ILE A 75 -1.99 7.41 -6.98
CA ILE A 75 -3.27 6.70 -6.79
C ILE A 75 -3.56 6.52 -5.29
N ARG A 76 -2.57 6.12 -4.52
CA ARG A 76 -2.69 5.99 -3.06
C ARG A 76 -3.09 7.31 -2.40
N THR A 77 -2.48 8.41 -2.82
CA THR A 77 -2.82 9.75 -2.32
C THR A 77 -4.27 10.12 -2.64
N LEU A 78 -4.74 9.82 -3.85
CA LEU A 78 -6.14 10.08 -4.24
C LEU A 78 -7.13 9.26 -3.41
N LEU A 79 -6.84 7.99 -3.14
CA LEU A 79 -7.68 7.14 -2.29
C LEU A 79 -7.68 7.63 -0.83
N LEU A 80 -6.53 8.00 -0.28
CA LEU A 80 -6.44 8.57 1.07
C LEU A 80 -7.18 9.90 1.17
N THR A 81 -7.16 10.73 0.13
CA THR A 81 -7.95 11.97 0.05
C THR A 81 -9.44 11.66 0.10
N PHE A 82 -9.89 10.64 -0.63
CA PHE A 82 -11.28 10.18 -0.55
C PHE A 82 -11.66 9.76 0.87
N PHE A 83 -10.88 8.90 1.51
CA PHE A 83 -11.15 8.45 2.88
C PHE A 83 -11.01 9.56 3.93
N ASN A 84 -10.29 10.63 3.65
CA ASN A 84 -10.21 11.79 4.54
C ASN A 84 -11.45 12.68 4.51
N ASN A 85 -12.29 12.57 3.49
CA ASN A 85 -13.52 13.35 3.38
C ASN A 85 -14.62 12.80 4.29
N HIS A 86 -15.37 13.70 4.92
CA HIS A 86 -16.59 13.33 5.64
C HIS A 86 -17.63 12.73 4.67
N PRO A 87 -18.34 11.64 5.02
CA PRO A 87 -18.35 10.92 6.30
C PRO A 87 -17.33 9.77 6.39
N PHE A 88 -16.56 9.51 5.33
CA PHE A 88 -15.66 8.36 5.22
C PHE A 88 -14.42 8.43 6.13
N ASN A 89 -14.10 9.63 6.65
CA ASN A 89 -13.05 9.82 7.65
C ASN A 89 -13.26 9.00 8.92
N GLN A 90 -14.50 8.64 9.24
CA GLN A 90 -14.82 7.72 10.34
C GLN A 90 -14.14 6.36 10.19
N LEU A 91 -13.89 5.91 8.95
CA LEU A 91 -13.16 4.66 8.69
C LEU A 91 -11.70 4.74 9.11
N ILE A 92 -11.06 5.90 8.93
CA ILE A 92 -9.70 6.14 9.43
C ILE A 92 -9.70 6.22 10.95
N GLU A 93 -10.61 7.00 11.52
CA GLU A 93 -10.73 7.22 12.97
C GLU A 93 -10.96 5.91 13.74
N ASN A 94 -11.73 5.00 13.17
CA ASN A 94 -12.04 3.68 13.76
C ASN A 94 -11.02 2.58 13.35
N GLY A 95 -9.98 2.93 12.62
CA GLY A 95 -8.86 2.04 12.34
C GLY A 95 -9.12 0.95 11.31
N HIS A 96 -9.96 1.22 10.30
CA HIS A 96 -10.28 0.27 9.24
C HIS A 96 -9.39 0.39 7.99
N ILE A 97 -8.65 1.49 7.83
CA ILE A 97 -7.88 1.76 6.61
C ILE A 97 -6.42 1.37 6.81
N TYR A 98 -5.92 0.58 5.87
CA TYR A 98 -4.55 0.08 5.85
C TYR A 98 -3.90 0.26 4.48
N LEU A 99 -2.59 0.37 4.46
CA LEU A 99 -1.77 0.33 3.26
C LEU A 99 -1.02 -1.00 3.21
N ALA A 100 -1.17 -1.74 2.13
CA ALA A 100 -0.37 -2.93 1.90
C ALA A 100 1.10 -2.56 1.69
N GLN A 101 1.99 -3.42 2.16
CA GLN A 101 3.43 -3.28 1.98
C GLN A 101 3.98 -4.51 1.25
N PRO A 102 3.83 -4.60 -0.09
CA PRO A 102 4.43 -5.67 -0.85
C PRO A 102 5.97 -5.58 -0.79
N PRO A 103 6.68 -6.71 -0.91
CA PRO A 103 8.13 -6.71 -0.94
C PRO A 103 8.65 -6.01 -2.20
N LEU A 104 9.80 -5.36 -2.11
CA LEU A 104 10.47 -4.75 -3.26
C LEU A 104 11.43 -5.70 -3.98
N PHE A 105 11.91 -6.74 -3.29
CA PHE A 105 12.91 -7.65 -3.85
C PHE A 105 12.56 -9.12 -3.61
N LYS A 106 12.96 -9.93 -4.57
CA LYS A 106 13.04 -11.39 -4.45
C LYS A 106 14.50 -11.80 -4.64
N VAL A 107 15.06 -12.45 -3.63
CA VAL A 107 16.42 -12.98 -3.66
C VAL A 107 16.37 -14.48 -3.77
N THR A 108 16.99 -15.04 -4.80
CA THR A 108 17.04 -16.48 -5.01
C THR A 108 18.48 -16.98 -4.85
N LYS A 109 18.63 -17.99 -4.00
CA LYS A 109 19.88 -18.73 -3.79
C LYS A 109 19.58 -20.22 -3.74
N SER A 110 20.23 -21.00 -4.60
CA SER A 110 20.13 -22.48 -4.61
C SER A 110 18.67 -22.99 -4.56
N ASN A 111 17.83 -22.51 -5.47
CA ASN A 111 16.40 -22.85 -5.58
C ASN A 111 15.50 -22.43 -4.40
N LYS A 112 16.03 -21.65 -3.46
CA LYS A 112 15.24 -21.02 -2.39
C LYS A 112 15.13 -19.54 -2.64
N SER A 113 13.90 -19.03 -2.56
CA SER A 113 13.61 -17.60 -2.70
C SER A 113 13.20 -16.99 -1.38
N VAL A 114 13.70 -15.78 -1.12
CA VAL A 114 13.34 -14.96 0.03
C VAL A 114 12.86 -13.61 -0.48
N TYR A 115 11.75 -13.13 0.08
CA TYR A 115 11.20 -11.82 -0.25
C TYR A 115 11.68 -10.78 0.74
N ILE A 116 12.17 -9.67 0.22
CA ILE A 116 12.81 -8.61 0.99
C ILE A 116 12.01 -7.33 0.83
N LYS A 117 11.70 -6.68 1.94
CA LYS A 117 10.80 -5.55 2.03
C LYS A 117 11.33 -4.29 1.34
N ASP A 118 12.58 -3.94 1.60
CA ASP A 118 13.20 -2.69 1.16
C ASP A 118 14.71 -2.83 0.98
N GLU A 119 15.35 -1.76 0.50
CA GLU A 119 16.80 -1.71 0.24
C GLU A 119 17.63 -1.96 1.51
N LYS A 120 17.19 -1.41 2.63
CA LYS A 120 17.90 -1.58 3.91
C LYS A 120 17.90 -3.05 4.36
N LYS A 121 16.77 -3.72 4.23
CA LYS A 121 16.64 -5.14 4.53
C LYS A 121 17.43 -6.00 3.54
N LEU A 122 17.52 -5.58 2.28
CA LEU A 122 18.36 -6.25 1.29
C LEU A 122 19.83 -6.17 1.68
N GLU A 123 20.32 -5.00 2.08
CA GLU A 123 21.71 -4.85 2.56
C GLU A 123 21.99 -5.73 3.79
N GLU A 124 21.07 -5.73 4.76
CA GLU A 124 21.18 -6.58 5.96
C GLU A 124 21.25 -8.07 5.57
N PHE A 125 20.39 -8.50 4.65
CA PHE A 125 20.37 -9.89 4.17
C PHE A 125 21.68 -10.28 3.50
N ILE A 126 22.21 -9.45 2.59
CA ILE A 126 23.46 -9.70 1.86
C ILE A 126 24.63 -9.76 2.86
N PHE A 127 24.66 -8.84 3.82
CA PHE A 127 25.72 -8.79 4.83
C PHE A 127 25.71 -10.01 5.74
N ASN A 128 24.52 -10.44 6.20
CA ASN A 128 24.37 -11.59 7.08
C ASN A 128 24.59 -12.94 6.39
N ALA A 129 24.37 -13.00 5.08
CA ALA A 129 24.62 -14.21 4.29
C ALA A 129 26.11 -14.55 4.14
N ALA A 130 26.98 -13.64 4.52
CA ALA A 130 28.42 -13.79 4.41
C ALA A 130 29.09 -14.05 5.75
N SER A 131 29.97 -15.05 5.77
CA SER A 131 30.69 -15.48 6.97
C SER A 131 31.83 -14.53 7.42
N LYS A 132 32.08 -13.46 6.70
CA LYS A 132 33.16 -12.50 6.99
C LYS A 132 32.64 -11.28 7.74
N LYS A 133 33.31 -10.95 8.85
CA LYS A 133 33.10 -9.69 9.58
C LYS A 133 33.86 -8.56 8.90
N VAL A 134 33.22 -7.84 8.02
CA VAL A 134 33.75 -6.60 7.41
C VAL A 134 33.13 -5.40 8.10
N LYS A 135 33.93 -4.38 8.42
CA LYS A 135 33.45 -3.18 9.10
C LYS A 135 32.59 -2.33 8.17
N LYS A 136 31.35 -2.11 8.53
CA LYS A 136 30.38 -1.29 7.76
C LYS A 136 30.97 0.11 7.48
N GLY A 137 30.93 0.54 6.20
CA GLY A 137 31.41 1.87 5.78
C GLY A 137 32.89 1.94 5.35
N SER A 138 33.63 0.82 5.36
CA SER A 138 34.99 0.76 4.79
C SER A 138 34.96 0.57 3.27
N SER A 139 36.06 0.91 2.59
CA SER A 139 36.19 0.62 1.15
C SER A 139 36.09 -0.88 0.83
N GLU A 140 36.57 -1.70 1.75
CA GLU A 140 36.46 -3.16 1.66
C GLU A 140 35.00 -3.62 1.78
N TYR A 141 34.16 -2.91 2.55
CA TYR A 141 32.74 -3.21 2.70
C TYR A 141 31.99 -3.07 1.37
N ASN A 142 32.22 -2.01 0.62
CA ASN A 142 31.54 -1.77 -0.65
C ASN A 142 31.92 -2.84 -1.68
N LYS A 143 33.19 -3.17 -1.79
CA LYS A 143 33.69 -4.24 -2.67
C LYS A 143 33.10 -5.60 -2.28
N PHE A 144 33.11 -5.90 -1.00
CA PHE A 144 32.53 -7.13 -0.44
C PHE A 144 31.03 -7.24 -0.74
N MET A 145 30.25 -6.19 -0.52
CA MET A 145 28.81 -6.17 -0.79
C MET A 145 28.52 -6.37 -2.28
N GLN A 146 29.31 -5.79 -3.15
CA GLN A 146 29.17 -5.98 -4.60
C GLN A 146 29.44 -7.44 -4.99
N GLU A 147 30.52 -8.03 -4.51
CA GLU A 147 30.85 -9.44 -4.75
C GLU A 147 29.78 -10.40 -4.25
N GLN A 148 29.14 -10.08 -3.11
CA GLN A 148 28.04 -10.90 -2.60
C GLN A 148 26.76 -10.72 -3.42
N ARG A 149 26.47 -9.51 -3.89
CA ARG A 149 25.32 -9.25 -4.79
C ARG A 149 25.43 -10.04 -6.10
N GLU A 150 26.61 -10.12 -6.68
CA GLU A 150 26.87 -10.86 -7.92
C GLU A 150 26.64 -12.38 -7.80
N LYS A 151 26.75 -12.93 -6.57
CA LYS A 151 26.49 -14.34 -6.28
C LYS A 151 25.02 -14.70 -6.08
N LEU A 152 24.16 -13.68 -6.00
CA LEU A 152 22.73 -13.84 -5.73
C LEU A 152 21.92 -13.42 -6.96
N SER A 153 20.82 -14.14 -7.22
CA SER A 153 19.83 -13.69 -8.18
C SER A 153 18.87 -12.74 -7.43
N ILE A 154 18.96 -11.45 -7.72
CA ILE A 154 18.14 -10.41 -7.09
C ILE A 154 17.20 -9.82 -8.15
N GLN A 155 15.91 -10.04 -7.97
CA GLN A 155 14.87 -9.42 -8.76
C GLN A 155 14.26 -8.26 -7.97
N ARG A 156 14.15 -7.08 -8.60
CA ARG A 156 13.41 -5.94 -8.05
C ARG A 156 12.04 -5.88 -8.70
N PHE A 157 10.99 -5.85 -7.88
CA PHE A 157 9.63 -5.64 -8.35
C PHE A 157 9.39 -4.13 -8.56
N LYS A 158 8.95 -3.77 -9.76
CA LYS A 158 8.53 -2.40 -10.11
C LYS A 158 7.04 -2.17 -9.86
N GLY A 159 6.26 -3.24 -9.98
CA GLY A 159 4.83 -3.20 -9.77
C GLY A 159 4.26 -4.57 -9.39
N LEU A 160 3.01 -4.59 -8.93
CA LEU A 160 2.30 -5.80 -8.51
C LEU A 160 2.09 -6.80 -9.65
N GLY A 161 2.01 -6.31 -10.90
CA GLY A 161 1.84 -7.14 -12.08
C GLY A 161 3.03 -8.02 -12.43
N GLU A 162 4.19 -7.82 -11.80
CA GLU A 162 5.37 -8.67 -11.95
C GLU A 162 5.35 -9.91 -11.04
N MET A 163 4.41 -9.94 -10.09
CA MET A 163 4.18 -11.09 -9.22
C MET A 163 3.15 -12.03 -9.83
N ASN A 164 3.39 -13.34 -9.76
CA ASN A 164 2.35 -14.32 -10.03
C ASN A 164 1.33 -14.37 -8.87
N PRO A 165 0.16 -15.00 -9.05
CA PRO A 165 -0.88 -15.03 -8.01
C PRO A 165 -0.40 -15.62 -6.68
N GLU A 166 0.44 -16.66 -6.71
CA GLU A 166 0.98 -17.31 -5.52
C GLU A 166 1.95 -16.38 -4.77
N GLU A 167 2.82 -15.69 -5.49
CA GLU A 167 3.74 -14.71 -4.90
C GLU A 167 2.98 -13.55 -4.25
N LEU A 168 1.94 -13.03 -4.94
CA LEU A 168 1.12 -11.95 -4.41
C LEU A 168 0.34 -12.38 -3.17
N TRP A 169 -0.19 -13.60 -3.18
CA TRP A 169 -0.85 -14.18 -2.01
C TRP A 169 0.11 -14.30 -0.83
N GLU A 170 1.22 -15.00 -1.00
CA GLU A 170 2.18 -15.30 0.04
C GLU A 170 2.77 -14.06 0.71
N THR A 171 3.05 -13.02 -0.08
CA THR A 171 3.77 -11.84 0.39
C THR A 171 2.87 -10.71 0.86
N THR A 172 1.66 -10.58 0.30
CA THR A 172 0.87 -9.35 0.42
C THR A 172 -0.57 -9.60 0.89
N LEU A 173 -1.19 -10.70 0.48
CA LEU A 173 -2.60 -10.97 0.78
C LEU A 173 -2.80 -11.93 1.94
N ASN A 174 -1.88 -12.88 2.15
CA ASN A 174 -1.99 -13.84 3.24
C ASN A 174 -1.89 -13.16 4.61
N PRO A 175 -2.94 -13.25 5.44
CA PRO A 175 -2.96 -12.61 6.76
C PRO A 175 -1.81 -13.01 7.69
N GLU A 176 -1.27 -14.21 7.52
CA GLU A 176 -0.18 -14.73 8.35
C GLU A 176 1.19 -14.12 8.00
N ASN A 177 1.38 -13.69 6.75
CA ASN A 177 2.68 -13.26 6.24
C ASN A 177 2.72 -11.78 5.85
N ARG A 178 1.56 -11.18 5.56
CA ARG A 178 1.48 -9.80 5.07
C ARG A 178 1.91 -8.78 6.10
N THR A 179 2.51 -7.70 5.61
CA THR A 179 2.80 -6.48 6.37
C THR A 179 1.91 -5.35 5.88
N MET A 180 1.32 -4.61 6.81
CA MET A 180 0.43 -3.49 6.52
C MET A 180 0.77 -2.31 7.44
N LEU A 181 0.52 -1.10 6.94
CA LEU A 181 0.51 0.12 7.74
C LEU A 181 -0.94 0.55 8.00
N LYS A 182 -1.30 0.73 9.26
CA LYS A 182 -2.57 1.34 9.63
C LYS A 182 -2.51 2.84 9.35
N VAL A 183 -3.50 3.35 8.62
CA VAL A 183 -3.66 4.79 8.41
C VAL A 183 -4.32 5.40 9.65
N GLN A 184 -3.72 6.45 10.18
CA GLN A 184 -4.24 7.16 11.33
C GLN A 184 -3.86 8.65 11.26
N TYR A 185 -4.65 9.48 11.90
CA TYR A 185 -4.31 10.89 12.06
C TYR A 185 -3.17 11.05 13.07
N THR A 186 -2.21 11.89 12.74
CA THR A 186 -1.21 12.35 13.71
C THR A 186 -1.83 13.39 14.64
N LYS A 187 -1.56 13.27 15.92
CA LYS A 187 -1.95 14.27 16.93
C LYS A 187 -1.04 15.48 16.84
#